data_95be59ada541d2adf584ac1f1d669515
#
_entry.id   95be59ada541d2adf584ac1f1d669515
#
_cell.length_a   1.000
_cell.length_b   1.000
_cell.length_c   1.000
_cell.angle_alpha   90.00
_cell.angle_beta   90.00
_cell.angle_gamma   90.00
#
_symmetry.space_group_name_H-M   'P 1'
#
loop_
_entity.id
_entity.type
_entity.pdbx_description
1 polymer ?
#
loop_
_entity_poly.entity_id
_entity_poly.type
_entity_poly.pdbx_seq_one_letter_code
_entity_poly.pdbx_strand_id
1 'polypeptide(L)'
;MSWSIAEALTGRLADHVSIGLLAAVPREVVDDAVDEYGKGAKRSDSKLPAHVMVYFAMALALFADEDHEEVLTRLTETLRDWGCGEAGWECPGSAGITQACKRLGPDMVREVFEQVAQPAATMMTKGAWPAGKRMVSIDGFEWDVPDGKANAAHFG
;
A
#
# COMPACT_ATOMS: atom_id res chain seq x y z
N MET A 1 6.39 -25.58 -18.38
CA MET A 1 5.74 -26.04 -17.13
C MET A 1 4.30 -25.57 -17.17
N SER A 2 3.35 -26.49 -17.20
CA SER A 2 1.92 -26.14 -17.27
C SER A 2 1.44 -25.97 -15.82
N TRP A 3 1.19 -24.75 -15.40
CA TRP A 3 0.46 -24.49 -14.14
C TRP A 3 -0.95 -25.03 -14.30
N SER A 4 -1.43 -25.73 -13.27
CA SER A 4 -2.80 -26.20 -13.31
C SER A 4 -3.77 -25.01 -13.17
N ILE A 5 -4.95 -25.10 -13.81
CA ILE A 5 -6.00 -24.08 -13.69
C ILE A 5 -6.35 -23.84 -12.21
N ALA A 6 -6.29 -24.87 -11.38
CA ALA A 6 -6.57 -24.79 -9.94
C ALA A 6 -5.52 -23.93 -9.20
N GLU A 7 -4.23 -24.05 -9.52
CA GLU A 7 -3.16 -23.23 -8.94
C GLU A 7 -3.29 -21.79 -9.35
N ALA A 8 -3.60 -21.54 -10.63
CA ALA A 8 -3.84 -20.18 -11.12
C ALA A 8 -5.04 -19.50 -10.43
N LEU A 9 -6.15 -20.25 -10.24
CA LEU A 9 -7.33 -19.75 -9.52
C LEU A 9 -7.03 -19.48 -8.03
N THR A 10 -6.26 -20.36 -7.38
CA THR A 10 -5.88 -20.19 -5.98
C THR A 10 -4.98 -18.97 -5.80
N GLY A 11 -4.02 -18.76 -6.70
CA GLY A 11 -3.17 -17.56 -6.70
C GLY A 11 -4.00 -16.29 -6.83
N ARG A 12 -4.89 -16.21 -7.81
CA ARG A 12 -5.78 -15.04 -8.00
C ARG A 12 -6.68 -14.77 -6.80
N LEU A 13 -7.22 -15.80 -6.15
CA LEU A 13 -8.01 -15.64 -4.92
C LEU A 13 -7.16 -15.09 -3.77
N ALA A 14 -5.91 -15.55 -3.60
CA ALA A 14 -5.00 -15.03 -2.60
C ALA A 14 -4.66 -13.56 -2.86
N ASP A 15 -4.45 -13.16 -4.11
CA ASP A 15 -4.20 -11.78 -4.51
C ASP A 15 -5.40 -10.89 -4.19
N HIS A 16 -6.61 -11.33 -4.52
CA HIS A 16 -7.85 -10.59 -4.19
C HIS A 16 -8.03 -10.41 -2.67
N VAL A 17 -7.72 -11.43 -1.87
CA VAL A 17 -7.77 -11.34 -0.40
C VAL A 17 -6.71 -10.36 0.10
N SER A 18 -5.48 -10.44 -0.41
CA SER A 18 -4.38 -9.56 0.00
C SER A 18 -4.67 -8.11 -0.36
N ILE A 19 -5.13 -7.83 -1.58
CA ILE A 19 -5.52 -6.48 -2.00
C ILE A 19 -6.79 -6.02 -1.25
N GLY A 20 -7.70 -6.93 -0.91
CA GLY A 20 -8.87 -6.65 -0.08
C GLY A 20 -8.52 -6.06 1.28
N LEU A 21 -7.34 -6.37 1.84
CA LEU A 21 -6.86 -5.75 3.07
C LEU A 21 -6.64 -4.24 2.90
N LEU A 22 -6.30 -3.76 1.71
CA LEU A 22 -6.14 -2.33 1.44
C LEU A 22 -7.45 -1.57 1.57
N ALA A 23 -8.60 -2.24 1.38
CA ALA A 23 -9.92 -1.66 1.59
C ALA A 23 -10.21 -1.31 3.07
N ALA A 24 -9.39 -1.81 4.02
CA ALA A 24 -9.44 -1.38 5.42
C ALA A 24 -8.99 0.08 5.60
N VAL A 25 -8.29 0.64 4.60
CA VAL A 25 -7.96 2.07 4.55
C VAL A 25 -8.99 2.78 3.67
N PRO A 26 -9.92 3.56 4.25
CA PRO A 26 -10.98 4.21 3.49
C PRO A 26 -10.42 5.19 2.45
N ARG A 27 -11.07 5.25 1.31
CA ARG A 27 -10.68 6.14 0.21
C ARG A 27 -10.65 7.61 0.65
N GLU A 28 -11.61 7.99 1.48
CA GLU A 28 -11.78 9.35 2.01
C GLU A 28 -10.53 9.79 2.78
N VAL A 29 -9.97 8.92 3.62
CA VAL A 29 -8.74 9.20 4.38
C VAL A 29 -7.56 9.47 3.44
N VAL A 30 -7.46 8.70 2.36
CA VAL A 30 -6.40 8.88 1.36
C VAL A 30 -6.61 10.17 0.57
N ASP A 31 -7.84 10.47 0.18
CA ASP A 31 -8.17 11.68 -0.59
C ASP A 31 -7.93 12.93 0.29
N ASP A 32 -8.31 12.94 1.57
CA ASP A 32 -8.03 14.03 2.52
C ASP A 32 -6.54 14.29 2.66
N ALA A 33 -5.73 13.24 2.82
CA ALA A 33 -4.27 13.37 2.87
C ALA A 33 -3.69 13.90 1.55
N VAL A 34 -4.22 13.47 0.41
CA VAL A 34 -3.81 13.95 -0.92
C VAL A 34 -4.07 15.45 -1.07
N ASP A 35 -5.21 15.92 -0.58
CA ASP A 35 -5.61 17.32 -0.66
C ASP A 35 -4.80 18.19 0.30
N GLU A 36 -4.56 17.73 1.53
CA GLU A 36 -3.76 18.43 2.53
C GLU A 36 -2.32 18.67 2.06
N TYR A 37 -1.70 17.67 1.45
CA TYR A 37 -0.34 17.81 0.91
C TYR A 37 -0.28 18.45 -0.48
N GLY A 38 -1.42 18.87 -1.04
CA GLY A 38 -1.49 19.49 -2.36
C GLY A 38 -0.98 18.57 -3.48
N LYS A 39 -1.10 17.25 -3.30
CA LYS A 39 -0.66 16.22 -4.24
C LYS A 39 -1.77 15.81 -5.21
N GLY A 40 -2.93 16.45 -5.12
CA GLY A 40 -4.02 16.26 -6.07
C GLY A 40 -3.53 16.34 -7.52
N ALA A 41 -4.12 15.55 -8.39
CA ALA A 41 -3.72 15.51 -9.79
C ALA A 41 -3.91 16.90 -10.44
N LYS A 42 -2.80 17.51 -10.85
CA LYS A 42 -2.83 18.76 -11.64
C LYS A 42 -3.46 18.56 -13.03
N ARG A 43 -3.61 17.32 -13.47
CA ARG A 43 -4.26 16.88 -14.69
C ARG A 43 -5.13 15.70 -14.41
N SER A 44 -6.36 15.71 -14.90
CA SER A 44 -7.33 14.61 -14.77
C SER A 44 -6.90 13.32 -15.49
N ASP A 45 -5.89 13.41 -16.37
CA ASP A 45 -5.36 12.31 -17.18
C ASP A 45 -4.07 11.68 -16.62
N SER A 46 -3.75 11.92 -15.35
CA SER A 46 -2.58 11.31 -14.75
C SER A 46 -2.75 9.79 -14.64
N LYS A 47 -1.91 9.03 -15.35
CA LYS A 47 -1.90 7.55 -15.31
C LYS A 47 -1.66 7.00 -13.91
N LEU A 48 -0.98 7.74 -13.02
CA LEU A 48 -0.66 7.37 -11.64
C LEU A 48 -1.00 8.52 -10.68
N PRO A 49 -2.28 8.71 -10.37
CA PRO A 49 -2.71 9.71 -9.39
C PRO A 49 -2.23 9.34 -7.98
N ALA A 50 -2.12 10.34 -7.08
CA ALA A 50 -1.53 10.19 -5.76
C ALA A 50 -2.24 9.12 -4.91
N HIS A 51 -3.58 9.07 -4.94
CA HIS A 51 -4.33 8.06 -4.19
C HIS A 51 -4.03 6.62 -4.63
N VAL A 52 -3.86 6.37 -5.94
CA VAL A 52 -3.44 5.04 -6.43
C VAL A 52 -2.05 4.70 -5.91
N MET A 53 -1.15 5.69 -5.88
CA MET A 53 0.22 5.49 -5.40
C MET A 53 0.31 5.25 -3.90
N VAL A 54 -0.63 5.75 -3.09
CA VAL A 54 -0.74 5.40 -1.66
C VAL A 54 -1.08 3.92 -1.51
N TYR A 55 -2.12 3.45 -2.21
CA TYR A 55 -2.48 2.02 -2.20
C TYR A 55 -1.37 1.15 -2.78
N PHE A 56 -0.67 1.61 -3.81
CA PHE A 56 0.50 0.93 -4.35
C PHE A 56 1.62 0.79 -3.32
N ALA A 57 1.93 1.84 -2.57
CA ALA A 57 2.95 1.78 -1.52
C ALA A 57 2.59 0.75 -0.43
N MET A 58 1.31 0.63 -0.06
CA MET A 58 0.85 -0.41 0.85
C MET A 58 0.90 -1.81 0.22
N ALA A 59 0.56 -1.92 -1.08
CA ALA A 59 0.60 -3.19 -1.80
C ALA A 59 2.02 -3.75 -1.90
N LEU A 60 3.05 -2.91 -2.02
CA LEU A 60 4.46 -3.35 -2.00
C LEU A 60 4.82 -4.12 -0.72
N ALA A 61 4.21 -3.81 0.42
CA ALA A 61 4.43 -4.55 1.66
C ALA A 61 3.72 -5.92 1.65
N LEU A 62 2.66 -6.09 0.88
CA LEU A 62 1.92 -7.36 0.74
C LEU A 62 2.55 -8.28 -0.32
N PHE A 63 3.24 -7.71 -1.29
CA PHE A 63 3.85 -8.41 -2.42
C PHE A 63 5.35 -8.10 -2.52
N ALA A 64 6.06 -8.34 -1.41
CA ALA A 64 7.47 -7.96 -1.26
C ALA A 64 8.42 -8.66 -2.26
N ASP A 65 8.04 -9.83 -2.76
CA ASP A 65 8.84 -10.62 -3.70
C ASP A 65 8.54 -10.31 -5.19
N GLU A 66 7.59 -9.41 -5.44
CA GLU A 66 7.16 -9.06 -6.79
C GLU A 66 7.81 -7.76 -7.27
N ASP A 67 7.93 -7.60 -8.58
CA ASP A 67 8.38 -6.32 -9.11
C ASP A 67 7.29 -5.24 -9.11
N HIS A 68 7.70 -3.99 -9.22
CA HIS A 68 6.79 -2.84 -9.12
C HIS A 68 5.71 -2.82 -10.22
N GLU A 69 6.03 -3.27 -11.42
CA GLU A 69 5.09 -3.29 -12.55
C GLU A 69 4.02 -4.37 -12.31
N GLU A 70 4.43 -5.52 -11.79
CA GLU A 70 3.53 -6.62 -11.43
C GLU A 70 2.57 -6.22 -10.29
N VAL A 71 3.11 -5.67 -9.20
CA VAL A 71 2.28 -5.20 -8.08
C VAL A 71 1.27 -4.14 -8.53
N LEU A 72 1.70 -3.18 -9.35
CA LEU A 72 0.81 -2.14 -9.86
C LEU A 72 -0.26 -2.71 -10.81
N THR A 73 0.10 -3.68 -11.64
CA THR A 73 -0.83 -4.36 -12.54
C THR A 73 -1.90 -5.11 -11.75
N ARG A 74 -1.51 -5.91 -10.76
CA ARG A 74 -2.45 -6.64 -9.88
C ARG A 74 -3.37 -5.70 -9.12
N LEU A 75 -2.84 -4.62 -8.57
CA LEU A 75 -3.63 -3.60 -7.87
C LEU A 75 -4.69 -3.00 -8.80
N THR A 76 -4.30 -2.59 -9.99
CA THR A 76 -5.22 -1.92 -10.93
C THR A 76 -6.22 -2.88 -11.57
N GLU A 77 -5.87 -4.13 -11.80
CA GLU A 77 -6.81 -5.18 -12.23
C GLU A 77 -7.88 -5.42 -11.17
N THR A 78 -7.50 -5.54 -9.90
CA THR A 78 -8.45 -5.71 -8.80
C THR A 78 -9.35 -4.50 -8.63
N LEU A 79 -8.81 -3.28 -8.70
CA LEU A 79 -9.61 -2.06 -8.66
C LEU A 79 -10.60 -1.97 -9.83
N ARG A 80 -10.22 -2.48 -11.01
CA ARG A 80 -11.09 -2.55 -12.19
C ARG A 80 -12.21 -3.58 -12.00
N ASP A 81 -11.92 -4.74 -11.46
CA ASP A 81 -12.91 -5.78 -11.14
C ASP A 81 -13.96 -5.28 -10.13
N TRP A 82 -13.57 -4.33 -9.27
CA TRP A 82 -14.48 -3.63 -8.35
C TRP A 82 -15.18 -2.41 -8.96
N GLY A 83 -15.03 -2.19 -10.26
CA GLY A 83 -15.62 -1.05 -10.96
C GLY A 83 -14.92 0.29 -10.73
N CYS A 84 -13.70 0.26 -10.22
CA CYS A 84 -12.92 1.46 -9.85
C CYS A 84 -11.75 1.74 -10.82
N GLY A 85 -11.85 1.38 -12.09
CA GLY A 85 -10.78 1.58 -13.07
C GLY A 85 -11.28 2.01 -14.44
N GLU A 86 -10.46 2.76 -15.17
CA GLU A 86 -10.76 3.14 -16.55
C GLU A 86 -10.47 1.99 -17.53
N ALA A 87 -11.40 1.79 -18.48
CA ALA A 87 -11.18 0.83 -19.56
C ALA A 87 -10.01 1.32 -20.45
N GLY A 88 -9.03 0.42 -20.70
CA GLY A 88 -7.87 0.75 -21.53
C GLY A 88 -6.69 1.39 -20.78
N TRP A 89 -6.72 1.44 -19.47
CA TRP A 89 -5.54 1.83 -18.69
C TRP A 89 -4.41 0.81 -18.88
N GLU A 90 -3.22 1.31 -19.18
CA GLU A 90 -2.00 0.53 -19.34
C GLU A 90 -1.01 0.89 -18.24
N CYS A 91 -0.38 -0.13 -17.63
CA CYS A 91 0.64 0.05 -16.61
C CYS A 91 1.82 0.86 -17.19
N PRO A 92 2.22 1.97 -16.57
CA PRO A 92 3.44 2.65 -16.94
C PRO A 92 4.66 1.80 -16.60
N GLY A 93 5.72 1.91 -17.41
CA GLY A 93 6.97 1.22 -17.12
C GLY A 93 7.64 1.76 -15.85
N SER A 94 8.62 0.99 -15.36
CA SER A 94 9.35 1.18 -14.09
C SER A 94 9.84 2.61 -13.84
N ALA A 95 10.30 3.31 -14.88
CA ALA A 95 10.70 4.72 -14.76
C ALA A 95 9.52 5.64 -14.38
N GLY A 96 8.34 5.40 -14.93
CA GLY A 96 7.11 6.15 -14.62
C GLY A 96 6.66 5.91 -13.19
N ILE A 97 6.70 4.65 -12.74
CA ILE A 97 6.40 4.25 -11.36
C ILE A 97 7.36 4.92 -10.38
N THR A 98 8.67 4.84 -10.63
CA THR A 98 9.71 5.48 -9.81
C THR A 98 9.49 6.98 -9.67
N GLN A 99 9.15 7.66 -10.75
CA GLN A 99 8.81 9.09 -10.74
C GLN A 99 7.57 9.38 -9.91
N ALA A 100 6.55 8.52 -10.01
CA ALA A 100 5.33 8.67 -9.22
C ALA A 100 5.59 8.44 -7.72
N CYS A 101 6.39 7.45 -7.33
CA CYS A 101 6.83 7.25 -5.95
C CYS A 101 7.58 8.48 -5.38
N LYS A 102 8.53 9.03 -6.15
CA LYS A 102 9.27 10.25 -5.75
C LYS A 102 8.33 11.46 -5.59
N ARG A 103 7.31 11.58 -6.43
CA ARG A 103 6.32 12.64 -6.35
C ARG A 103 5.40 12.48 -5.14
N LEU A 104 5.02 11.24 -4.80
CA LEU A 104 4.23 10.93 -3.61
C LEU A 104 4.96 11.39 -2.35
N GLY A 105 6.16 10.91 -2.15
CA GLY A 105 6.97 11.17 -0.96
C GLY A 105 6.53 10.36 0.27
N PRO A 106 7.38 10.27 1.29
CA PRO A 106 7.10 9.47 2.48
C PRO A 106 6.05 10.10 3.41
N ASP A 107 5.95 11.42 3.45
CA ASP A 107 5.09 12.14 4.40
C ASP A 107 3.60 11.83 4.17
N MET A 108 3.20 11.69 2.92
CA MET A 108 1.83 11.30 2.55
C MET A 108 1.45 9.93 3.13
N VAL A 109 2.33 8.94 2.98
CA VAL A 109 2.08 7.58 3.50
C VAL A 109 2.06 7.58 5.03
N ARG A 110 2.92 8.40 5.65
CA ARG A 110 2.92 8.59 7.10
C ARG A 110 1.61 9.19 7.59
N GLU A 111 1.11 10.22 6.93
CA GLU A 111 -0.17 10.86 7.28
C GLU A 111 -1.33 9.88 7.26
N VAL A 112 -1.46 9.11 6.17
CA VAL A 112 -2.48 8.06 6.08
C VAL A 112 -2.31 7.03 7.19
N PHE A 113 -1.07 6.61 7.49
CA PHE A 113 -0.79 5.69 8.59
C PHE A 113 -1.25 6.26 9.94
N GLU A 114 -0.93 7.50 10.26
CA GLU A 114 -1.29 8.14 11.53
C GLU A 114 -2.80 8.25 11.70
N GLN A 115 -3.55 8.45 10.62
CA GLN A 115 -5.01 8.49 10.65
C GLN A 115 -5.67 7.13 10.84
N VAL A 116 -5.09 6.05 10.25
CA VAL A 116 -5.70 4.71 10.30
C VAL A 116 -5.14 3.82 11.40
N ALA A 117 -3.93 4.09 11.90
CA ALA A 117 -3.28 3.29 12.93
C ALA A 117 -3.92 3.51 14.29
N GLN A 118 -5.03 2.81 14.54
CA GLN A 118 -5.76 2.86 15.79
C GLN A 118 -5.43 1.65 16.68
N PRO A 119 -5.40 1.82 18.02
CA PRO A 119 -5.25 0.70 18.92
C PRO A 119 -6.38 -0.33 18.73
N ALA A 120 -6.04 -1.55 18.31
CA ALA A 120 -7.02 -2.60 18.08
C ALA A 120 -7.68 -3.11 19.38
N ALA A 121 -6.97 -3.05 20.51
CA ALA A 121 -7.47 -3.52 21.79
C ALA A 121 -8.33 -2.46 22.49
N THR A 122 -9.56 -2.83 22.83
CA THR A 122 -10.49 -2.06 23.67
C THR A 122 -10.47 -2.57 25.11
N MET A 123 -11.13 -1.86 26.04
CA MET A 123 -11.30 -2.31 27.44
C MET A 123 -11.99 -3.68 27.56
N MET A 124 -12.77 -4.07 26.56
CA MET A 124 -13.48 -5.34 26.50
C MET A 124 -12.63 -6.48 25.89
N THR A 125 -11.46 -6.17 25.35
CA THR A 125 -10.59 -7.17 24.73
C THR A 125 -9.96 -8.06 25.80
N LYS A 126 -10.37 -9.33 25.82
CA LYS A 126 -9.89 -10.31 26.80
C LYS A 126 -8.36 -10.44 26.78
N GLY A 127 -7.74 -10.29 27.93
CA GLY A 127 -6.28 -10.42 28.06
C GLY A 127 -5.48 -9.17 27.71
N ALA A 128 -6.09 -8.13 27.18
CA ALA A 128 -5.39 -6.90 26.84
C ALA A 128 -5.11 -5.98 28.03
N TRP A 129 -5.76 -6.24 29.19
CA TRP A 129 -5.68 -5.38 30.38
C TRP A 129 -5.39 -6.16 31.67
N PRO A 130 -4.26 -6.89 31.77
CA PRO A 130 -3.91 -7.57 32.99
C PRO A 130 -3.68 -6.56 34.14
N ALA A 131 -4.31 -6.81 35.29
CA ALA A 131 -4.27 -5.93 36.46
C ALA A 131 -4.59 -4.45 36.16
N GLY A 132 -5.50 -4.19 35.21
CA GLY A 132 -5.92 -2.84 34.84
C GLY A 132 -4.89 -2.03 34.00
N LYS A 133 -3.80 -2.66 33.60
CA LYS A 133 -2.79 -2.02 32.74
C LYS A 133 -2.88 -2.59 31.34
N ARG A 134 -2.78 -1.70 30.33
CA ARG A 134 -2.75 -2.12 28.92
C ARG A 134 -1.47 -2.91 28.64
N MET A 135 -1.64 -4.11 28.07
CA MET A 135 -0.53 -4.87 27.54
C MET A 135 -0.14 -4.33 26.16
N VAL A 136 1.15 -4.08 25.97
CA VAL A 136 1.74 -3.64 24.70
C VAL A 136 2.86 -4.61 24.36
N SER A 137 2.87 -5.12 23.14
CA SER A 137 3.99 -5.85 22.57
C SER A 137 4.87 -4.88 21.80
N ILE A 138 6.16 -4.91 22.06
CA ILE A 138 7.16 -4.14 21.30
C ILE A 138 8.04 -5.19 20.63
N ASP A 139 8.13 -5.13 19.32
CA ASP A 139 8.95 -6.01 18.50
C ASP A 139 9.84 -5.18 17.58
N GLY A 140 10.93 -5.75 17.12
CA GLY A 140 11.84 -5.16 16.15
C GLY A 140 11.91 -6.04 14.91
N PHE A 141 12.20 -5.45 13.79
CA PHE A 141 12.49 -6.15 12.55
C PHE A 141 13.72 -5.53 11.89
N GLU A 142 14.44 -6.35 11.15
CA GLU A 142 15.53 -5.89 10.30
C GLU A 142 15.01 -5.65 8.89
N TRP A 143 15.50 -4.61 8.27
CA TRP A 143 15.14 -4.26 6.90
C TRP A 143 16.39 -4.02 6.08
N ASP A 144 16.58 -4.81 5.03
CA ASP A 144 17.64 -4.60 4.08
C ASP A 144 17.33 -3.36 3.22
N VAL A 145 18.16 -2.35 3.32
CA VAL A 145 18.06 -1.15 2.48
C VAL A 145 19.22 -1.13 1.49
N PRO A 146 19.00 -0.67 0.24
CA PRO A 146 20.07 -0.57 -0.73
C PRO A 146 21.26 0.26 -0.22
N ASP A 147 22.46 -0.21 -0.43
CA ASP A 147 23.70 0.50 -0.03
C ASP A 147 23.90 1.73 -0.93
N GLY A 148 23.51 2.86 -0.42
CA GLY A 148 23.55 4.15 -1.10
C GLY A 148 23.89 5.30 -0.15
N LYS A 149 24.52 6.35 -0.65
CA LYS A 149 24.96 7.50 0.16
C LYS A 149 23.82 8.12 0.98
N ALA A 150 22.62 8.18 0.43
CA ALA A 150 21.46 8.73 1.13
C ALA A 150 21.01 7.81 2.29
N ASN A 151 21.00 6.50 2.06
CA ASN A 151 20.64 5.52 3.09
C ASN A 151 21.72 5.46 4.19
N ALA A 152 22.99 5.46 3.82
CA ALA A 152 24.09 5.52 4.79
C ALA A 152 24.06 6.80 5.64
N ALA A 153 23.67 7.93 5.07
CA ALA A 153 23.53 9.18 5.82
C ALA A 153 22.32 9.19 6.77
N HIS A 154 21.29 8.40 6.48
CA HIS A 154 20.03 8.38 7.25
C HIS A 154 20.02 7.28 8.32
N PHE A 155 20.56 6.13 8.03
CA PHE A 155 20.51 4.94 8.92
C PHE A 155 21.82 4.63 9.65
N GLY A 156 22.95 5.22 9.23
CA GLY A 156 24.28 5.04 9.83
C GLY A 156 25.20 4.20 8.99
#